data_ac9cdabd68d16118e2afafece556b468
#
_entry.id   ac9cdabd68d16118e2afafece556b468
#
_cell.length_a   1.000
_cell.length_b   1.000
_cell.length_c   1.000
_cell.angle_alpha   90.00
_cell.angle_beta   90.00
_cell.angle_gamma   90.00
#
_symmetry.space_group_name_H-M   'P 1'
#
loop_
_entity.id
_entity.type
_entity.pdbx_description
1 polymer ?
#
loop_
_entity_poly.entity_id
_entity_poly.type
_entity_poly.pdbx_seq_one_letter_code
_entity_poly.pdbx_strand_id
1 'polypeptide(L)'
;MWDRLRKTITIVIIGIGITSLVGILTATEALQTKLSESLQQITTERITLSALEGGRHRGITLFEAEALKSSLLKYLPEEAISIYAAAPLPFTASSEGGRSSPNLQIILADGEYLSHYGLKIGRGRNIKSQNETNNLSIIGHTAASQLRAEIGGSFSLGGREFKICGILEKSGESGYGGAENSLIFPIGSNAAPLLPSGTSYRVSILPMGRDAEWIVERATLLMRTIRRLSPGKPDNFAISSYSNERNRFNRLMEIIVAISFGIGIITLFGASVALMNIMMVSVKERTREIGLKKAVGATPARIAGEFLLESVGISLKGSLWGILFGIPIGNLTALLLEASFIMPWQWILCAIMLAVLIGLLSGYIPAKEAAGLTPIVALAEEN
;
A
#
# COMPACT_ATOMS: atom_id res chain seq x y z
N MET A 1 38.07 22.31 22.02
CA MET A 1 36.73 22.77 21.58
C MET A 1 36.41 22.27 20.19
N TRP A 2 37.30 22.41 19.21
CA TRP A 2 37.12 22.00 17.79
C TRP A 2 36.91 20.50 17.61
N ASP A 3 37.57 19.62 18.36
CA ASP A 3 37.42 18.17 18.25
C ASP A 3 36.02 17.69 18.64
N ARG A 4 35.43 18.29 19.68
CA ARG A 4 34.02 18.00 20.05
C ARG A 4 33.06 18.45 18.98
N LEU A 5 33.28 19.61 18.35
CA LEU A 5 32.39 20.11 17.29
C LEU A 5 32.41 19.18 16.07
N ARG A 6 33.59 18.73 15.62
CA ARG A 6 33.75 17.82 14.48
C ARG A 6 33.05 16.49 14.74
N LYS A 7 33.24 15.88 15.93
CA LYS A 7 32.53 14.64 16.31
C LYS A 7 31.03 14.82 16.33
N THR A 8 30.54 15.96 16.84
CA THR A 8 29.11 16.26 16.85
C THR A 8 28.54 16.37 15.43
N ILE A 9 29.22 17.08 14.53
CA ILE A 9 28.83 17.21 13.13
C ILE A 9 28.73 15.83 12.48
N THR A 10 29.70 14.94 12.70
CA THR A 10 29.68 13.59 12.15
C THR A 10 28.51 12.74 12.70
N ILE A 11 28.27 12.84 14.00
CA ILE A 11 27.10 12.17 14.62
C ILE A 11 25.80 12.63 13.97
N VAL A 12 25.68 13.94 13.70
CA VAL A 12 24.49 14.52 13.05
C VAL A 12 24.36 14.02 11.61
N ILE A 13 25.44 14.00 10.83
CA ILE A 13 25.42 13.52 9.44
C ILE A 13 24.98 12.05 9.37
N ILE A 14 25.59 11.19 10.19
CA ILE A 14 25.22 9.76 10.29
C ILE A 14 23.76 9.65 10.77
N GLY A 15 23.39 10.47 11.77
CA GLY A 15 22.03 10.51 12.31
C GLY A 15 21.00 10.84 11.23
N ILE A 16 21.23 11.85 10.40
CA ILE A 16 20.33 12.24 9.29
C ILE A 16 20.20 11.08 8.28
N GLY A 17 21.31 10.44 7.90
CA GLY A 17 21.29 9.31 6.97
C GLY A 17 20.46 8.14 7.49
N ILE A 18 20.63 7.79 8.76
CA ILE A 18 19.86 6.70 9.40
C ILE A 18 18.41 7.12 9.67
N THR A 19 18.16 8.38 10.03
CA THR A 19 16.80 8.93 10.17
C THR A 19 16.02 8.78 8.86
N SER A 20 16.63 9.16 7.75
CA SER A 20 16.02 9.04 6.42
C SER A 20 15.71 7.57 6.09
N LEU A 21 16.69 6.68 6.29
CA LEU A 21 16.53 5.25 6.01
C LEU A 21 15.42 4.62 6.86
N VAL A 22 15.50 4.77 8.18
CA VAL A 22 14.52 4.20 9.12
C VAL A 22 13.14 4.83 8.90
N GLY A 23 13.06 6.14 8.67
CA GLY A 23 11.81 6.85 8.45
C GLY A 23 11.05 6.36 7.21
N ILE A 24 11.75 6.22 6.07
CA ILE A 24 11.13 5.74 4.84
C ILE A 24 10.70 4.27 4.97
N LEU A 25 11.55 3.42 5.59
CA LEU A 25 11.22 2.01 5.78
C LEU A 25 10.03 1.82 6.73
N THR A 26 9.96 2.61 7.81
CA THR A 26 8.80 2.63 8.73
C THR A 26 7.53 3.08 8.01
N ALA A 27 7.61 4.13 7.19
CA ALA A 27 6.48 4.62 6.41
C ALA A 27 5.98 3.57 5.39
N THR A 28 6.91 2.86 4.74
CA THR A 28 6.59 1.80 3.79
C THR A 28 5.89 0.61 4.48
N GLU A 29 6.38 0.20 5.65
CA GLU A 29 5.78 -0.88 6.45
C GLU A 29 4.38 -0.48 6.96
N ALA A 30 4.20 0.79 7.35
CA ALA A 30 2.89 1.33 7.72
C ALA A 30 1.89 1.27 6.56
N LEU A 31 2.33 1.66 5.36
CA LEU A 31 1.50 1.60 4.16
C LEU A 31 1.13 0.16 3.80
N GLN A 32 2.08 -0.79 3.88
CA GLN A 32 1.83 -2.21 3.65
C GLN A 32 0.81 -2.79 4.65
N THR A 33 0.96 -2.45 5.94
CA THR A 33 0.05 -2.91 6.99
C THR A 33 -1.36 -2.37 6.77
N LYS A 34 -1.50 -1.06 6.54
CA LYS A 34 -2.80 -0.43 6.27
C LYS A 34 -3.48 -1.03 5.05
N LEU A 35 -2.73 -1.23 3.97
CA LEU A 35 -3.27 -1.88 2.78
C LEU A 35 -3.69 -3.32 3.08
N SER A 36 -2.85 -4.10 3.78
CA SER A 36 -3.19 -5.47 4.16
C SER A 36 -4.44 -5.54 5.03
N GLU A 37 -4.62 -4.62 5.98
CA GLU A 37 -5.83 -4.51 6.80
C GLU A 37 -7.05 -4.15 5.95
N SER A 38 -6.92 -3.15 5.07
CA SER A 38 -7.99 -2.76 4.14
C SER A 38 -8.37 -3.90 3.21
N LEU A 39 -7.40 -4.70 2.81
CA LEU A 39 -7.58 -5.82 1.92
C LEU A 39 -8.09 -7.09 2.63
N GLN A 40 -7.76 -7.31 3.91
CA GLN A 40 -8.30 -8.42 4.70
C GLN A 40 -9.79 -8.26 4.99
N GLN A 41 -10.29 -7.04 5.01
CA GLN A 41 -11.74 -6.77 5.12
C GLN A 41 -12.50 -7.15 3.84
N ILE A 42 -11.80 -7.27 2.71
CA ILE A 42 -12.33 -7.85 1.47
C ILE A 42 -12.15 -9.37 1.59
N THR A 43 -13.08 -10.01 2.25
CA THR A 43 -13.05 -11.41 2.72
C THR A 43 -12.93 -12.47 1.61
N THR A 44 -12.82 -12.10 0.33
CA THR A 44 -12.87 -13.08 -0.76
C THR A 44 -11.93 -12.67 -1.89
N GLU A 45 -11.03 -13.58 -2.28
CA GLU A 45 -10.32 -13.48 -3.56
C GLU A 45 -11.36 -13.33 -4.68
N ARG A 46 -11.47 -12.12 -5.21
CA ARG A 46 -12.43 -11.80 -6.25
C ARG A 46 -11.72 -11.56 -7.56
N ILE A 47 -12.20 -12.21 -8.60
CA ILE A 47 -11.79 -12.00 -9.97
C ILE A 47 -12.85 -11.15 -10.64
N THR A 48 -12.49 -10.01 -11.21
CA THR A 48 -13.42 -9.12 -11.90
C THR A 48 -13.04 -9.00 -13.36
N LEU A 49 -14.00 -9.32 -14.22
CA LEU A 49 -13.90 -9.13 -15.66
C LEU A 49 -14.59 -7.83 -16.03
N SER A 50 -13.88 -6.93 -16.70
CA SER A 50 -14.34 -5.58 -17.05
C SER A 50 -13.91 -5.21 -18.47
N ALA A 51 -14.44 -4.09 -18.99
CA ALA A 51 -13.90 -3.49 -20.21
C ALA A 51 -12.48 -2.95 -19.95
N LEU A 52 -11.66 -2.89 -21.00
CA LEU A 52 -10.37 -2.21 -20.95
C LEU A 52 -10.56 -0.71 -20.73
N GLU A 53 -9.81 -0.16 -19.78
CA GLU A 53 -9.74 1.28 -19.56
C GLU A 53 -9.02 1.96 -20.75
N GLY A 54 -9.55 3.07 -21.23
CA GLY A 54 -8.92 3.83 -22.33
C GLY A 54 -9.80 4.15 -23.52
N GLY A 55 -11.10 3.90 -23.45
CA GLY A 55 -12.12 4.50 -24.34
C GLY A 55 -12.19 4.01 -25.78
N ARG A 56 -11.30 3.14 -26.25
CA ARG A 56 -11.32 2.63 -27.64
C ARG A 56 -11.95 1.24 -27.80
N HIS A 57 -12.30 0.58 -26.71
CA HIS A 57 -12.85 -0.77 -26.77
C HIS A 57 -14.32 -0.78 -26.32
N ARG A 58 -15.11 -1.57 -27.03
CA ARG A 58 -16.53 -1.79 -26.72
C ARG A 58 -16.66 -2.36 -25.28
N GLY A 59 -17.53 -1.76 -24.48
CA GLY A 59 -17.90 -2.27 -23.16
C GLY A 59 -18.41 -3.73 -23.23
N ILE A 60 -18.52 -4.35 -22.07
CA ILE A 60 -19.15 -5.68 -21.97
C ILE A 60 -20.66 -5.49 -21.92
N THR A 61 -21.37 -6.09 -22.87
CA THR A 61 -22.82 -6.05 -22.90
C THR A 61 -23.42 -7.03 -21.88
N LEU A 62 -24.67 -6.81 -21.48
CA LEU A 62 -25.38 -7.76 -20.59
C LEU A 62 -25.41 -9.16 -21.18
N PHE A 63 -25.67 -9.27 -22.49
CA PHE A 63 -25.68 -10.58 -23.18
C PHE A 63 -24.33 -11.30 -23.09
N GLU A 64 -23.21 -10.58 -23.27
CA GLU A 64 -21.87 -11.17 -23.13
C GLU A 64 -21.60 -11.62 -21.68
N ALA A 65 -22.05 -10.83 -20.69
CA ALA A 65 -21.89 -11.15 -19.28
C ALA A 65 -22.72 -12.39 -18.88
N GLU A 66 -23.97 -12.48 -19.34
CA GLU A 66 -24.85 -13.64 -19.11
C GLU A 66 -24.35 -14.89 -19.83
N ALA A 67 -23.85 -14.78 -21.06
CA ALA A 67 -23.24 -15.87 -21.78
C ALA A 67 -21.98 -16.41 -21.08
N LEU A 68 -21.18 -15.49 -20.50
CA LEU A 68 -20.03 -15.89 -19.69
C LEU A 68 -20.48 -16.59 -18.39
N LYS A 69 -21.45 -16.01 -17.66
CA LYS A 69 -22.03 -16.62 -16.45
C LYS A 69 -22.52 -18.02 -16.73
N SER A 70 -23.34 -18.21 -17.77
CA SER A 70 -23.90 -19.53 -18.17
C SER A 70 -22.80 -20.54 -18.51
N SER A 71 -21.71 -20.09 -19.14
CA SER A 71 -20.59 -20.96 -19.49
C SER A 71 -19.76 -21.35 -18.27
N LEU A 72 -19.63 -20.46 -17.29
CA LEU A 72 -18.89 -20.70 -16.04
C LEU A 72 -19.68 -21.55 -15.05
N LEU A 73 -21.03 -21.57 -15.10
CA LEU A 73 -21.89 -22.45 -14.27
C LEU A 73 -21.59 -23.92 -14.44
N LYS A 74 -20.92 -24.33 -15.52
CA LYS A 74 -20.44 -25.71 -15.70
C LYS A 74 -19.32 -26.09 -14.73
N TYR A 75 -18.63 -25.08 -14.16
CA TYR A 75 -17.42 -25.24 -13.37
C TYR A 75 -17.56 -24.69 -11.95
N LEU A 76 -18.43 -23.69 -11.74
CA LEU A 76 -18.62 -22.96 -10.50
C LEU A 76 -20.11 -22.93 -10.13
N PRO A 77 -20.46 -22.89 -8.83
CA PRO A 77 -21.83 -22.70 -8.40
C PRO A 77 -22.32 -21.29 -8.76
N GLU A 78 -23.64 -21.11 -8.80
CA GLU A 78 -24.28 -19.84 -9.18
C GLU A 78 -23.87 -18.69 -8.26
N GLU A 79 -23.76 -18.97 -6.97
CA GLU A 79 -23.34 -18.03 -5.91
C GLU A 79 -21.92 -17.48 -6.12
N ALA A 80 -21.11 -18.16 -6.92
CA ALA A 80 -19.75 -17.75 -7.24
C ALA A 80 -19.66 -16.73 -8.36
N ILE A 81 -20.76 -16.35 -9.02
CA ILE A 81 -20.73 -15.50 -10.21
C ILE A 81 -21.80 -14.42 -10.09
N SER A 82 -21.38 -13.17 -10.04
CA SER A 82 -22.26 -12.00 -9.99
C SER A 82 -22.03 -11.08 -11.19
N ILE A 83 -23.10 -10.55 -11.73
CA ILE A 83 -23.08 -9.56 -12.82
C ILE A 83 -23.56 -8.23 -12.25
N TYR A 84 -22.84 -7.17 -12.57
CA TYR A 84 -23.24 -5.82 -12.19
C TYR A 84 -22.75 -4.77 -13.19
N ALA A 85 -23.39 -3.60 -13.17
CA ALA A 85 -22.96 -2.41 -13.89
C ALA A 85 -23.11 -1.20 -12.98
N ALA A 86 -22.14 -0.31 -13.00
CA ALA A 86 -22.18 0.94 -12.22
C ALA A 86 -22.24 2.13 -13.18
N ALA A 87 -23.06 3.11 -12.85
CA ALA A 87 -23.11 4.36 -13.59
C ALA A 87 -21.77 5.10 -13.46
N PRO A 88 -21.23 5.65 -14.59
CA PRO A 88 -19.97 6.38 -14.57
C PRO A 88 -20.07 7.76 -13.91
N LEU A 89 -21.28 8.30 -13.80
CA LEU A 89 -21.57 9.62 -13.23
C LEU A 89 -22.50 9.50 -12.02
N PRO A 90 -22.37 10.38 -11.02
CA PRO A 90 -23.25 10.40 -9.88
C PRO A 90 -24.63 10.97 -10.23
N PHE A 91 -25.63 10.54 -9.48
CA PHE A 91 -27.03 10.98 -9.61
C PHE A 91 -27.51 11.66 -8.33
N THR A 92 -28.62 12.38 -8.45
CA THR A 92 -29.32 12.95 -7.30
C THR A 92 -30.68 12.30 -7.18
N ALA A 93 -30.99 11.73 -6.02
CA ALA A 93 -32.32 11.25 -5.70
C ALA A 93 -33.05 12.22 -4.76
N SER A 94 -34.38 12.27 -4.86
CA SER A 94 -35.24 13.08 -4.00
C SER A 94 -36.31 12.23 -3.35
N SER A 95 -36.55 12.48 -2.06
CA SER A 95 -37.65 11.87 -1.30
C SER A 95 -38.94 12.67 -1.49
N GLU A 96 -40.10 12.04 -1.29
CA GLU A 96 -41.42 12.70 -1.27
C GLU A 96 -41.47 13.89 -0.29
N GLY A 97 -40.67 13.90 0.75
CA GLY A 97 -40.54 15.01 1.70
C GLY A 97 -39.64 16.18 1.24
N GLY A 98 -39.28 16.25 -0.06
CA GLY A 98 -38.47 17.33 -0.62
C GLY A 98 -36.98 17.29 -0.26
N ARG A 99 -36.50 16.23 0.37
CA ARG A 99 -35.08 16.04 0.67
C ARG A 99 -34.35 15.42 -0.52
N SER A 100 -33.12 15.84 -0.73
CA SER A 100 -32.29 15.31 -1.81
C SER A 100 -30.97 14.73 -1.26
N SER A 101 -30.51 13.66 -1.86
CA SER A 101 -29.18 13.11 -1.66
C SER A 101 -28.43 13.22 -2.98
N PRO A 102 -27.42 14.09 -3.05
CA PRO A 102 -26.56 14.24 -4.23
C PRO A 102 -25.46 13.15 -4.26
N ASN A 103 -24.79 13.05 -5.39
CA ASN A 103 -23.61 12.18 -5.57
C ASN A 103 -23.87 10.70 -5.32
N LEU A 104 -25.07 10.21 -5.66
CA LEU A 104 -25.42 8.81 -5.54
C LEU A 104 -24.90 8.00 -6.73
N GLN A 105 -24.28 6.87 -6.46
CA GLN A 105 -23.89 5.92 -7.49
C GLN A 105 -25.02 4.93 -7.75
N ILE A 106 -25.45 4.82 -9.00
CA ILE A 106 -26.39 3.79 -9.41
C ILE A 106 -25.65 2.54 -9.78
N ILE A 107 -26.07 1.41 -9.21
CA ILE A 107 -25.54 0.08 -9.47
C ILE A 107 -26.70 -0.82 -9.90
N LEU A 108 -26.61 -1.40 -11.08
CA LEU A 108 -27.47 -2.50 -11.49
C LEU A 108 -26.75 -3.80 -11.13
N ALA A 109 -27.40 -4.70 -10.40
CA ALA A 109 -26.75 -5.91 -9.93
C ALA A 109 -27.72 -7.11 -9.86
N ASP A 110 -27.17 -8.31 -9.88
CA ASP A 110 -27.90 -9.53 -9.54
C ASP A 110 -27.94 -9.74 -8.02
N GLY A 111 -28.64 -10.82 -7.58
CA GLY A 111 -28.82 -11.12 -6.17
C GLY A 111 -27.54 -11.41 -5.40
N GLU A 112 -26.50 -11.86 -6.09
CA GLU A 112 -25.23 -12.28 -5.49
C GLU A 112 -24.26 -11.12 -5.27
N TYR A 113 -24.55 -9.95 -5.82
CA TYR A 113 -23.68 -8.77 -5.73
C TYR A 113 -23.28 -8.41 -4.30
N LEU A 114 -24.24 -8.41 -3.36
CA LEU A 114 -23.98 -8.03 -1.98
C LEU A 114 -22.97 -8.97 -1.31
N SER A 115 -23.14 -10.29 -1.53
CA SER A 115 -22.23 -11.30 -0.98
C SER A 115 -20.82 -11.17 -1.55
N HIS A 116 -20.69 -10.90 -2.86
CA HIS A 116 -19.41 -10.69 -3.53
C HIS A 116 -18.64 -9.46 -3.04
N TYR A 117 -19.37 -8.46 -2.56
CA TYR A 117 -18.79 -7.21 -2.08
C TYR A 117 -18.77 -7.11 -0.54
N GLY A 118 -19.17 -8.18 0.16
CA GLY A 118 -19.21 -8.21 1.62
C GLY A 118 -20.21 -7.21 2.22
N LEU A 119 -21.18 -6.76 1.42
CA LEU A 119 -22.18 -5.80 1.83
C LEU A 119 -23.28 -6.49 2.62
N LYS A 120 -23.59 -5.97 3.81
CA LYS A 120 -24.63 -6.52 4.68
C LYS A 120 -25.86 -5.61 4.68
N ILE A 121 -27.03 -6.22 4.77
CA ILE A 121 -28.29 -5.50 4.93
C ILE A 121 -28.51 -5.29 6.43
N GLY A 122 -28.59 -4.02 6.85
CA GLY A 122 -28.90 -3.65 8.22
C GLY A 122 -30.41 -3.70 8.52
N ARG A 123 -31.23 -3.33 7.53
CA ARG A 123 -32.71 -3.37 7.63
C ARG A 123 -33.31 -3.78 6.30
N GLY A 124 -34.40 -4.55 6.34
CA GLY A 124 -35.10 -5.00 5.13
C GLY A 124 -34.60 -6.33 4.57
N ARG A 125 -34.66 -6.49 3.24
CA ARG A 125 -34.27 -7.71 2.56
C ARG A 125 -33.43 -7.46 1.31
N ASN A 126 -32.71 -8.49 0.88
CA ASN A 126 -31.98 -8.49 -0.40
C ASN A 126 -32.94 -8.67 -1.59
N ILE A 127 -32.49 -8.26 -2.75
CA ILE A 127 -33.09 -8.53 -4.04
C ILE A 127 -32.68 -9.96 -4.44
N LYS A 128 -33.62 -10.91 -4.40
CA LYS A 128 -33.32 -12.33 -4.62
C LYS A 128 -33.39 -12.78 -6.09
N SER A 129 -34.08 -12.04 -6.94
CA SER A 129 -34.30 -12.45 -8.33
C SER A 129 -34.31 -11.27 -9.28
N GLN A 130 -33.79 -11.47 -10.49
CA GLN A 130 -33.88 -10.50 -11.60
C GLN A 130 -35.33 -10.16 -11.98
N ASN A 131 -36.29 -11.03 -11.62
CA ASN A 131 -37.70 -10.86 -11.91
C ASN A 131 -38.50 -10.19 -10.79
N GLU A 132 -37.85 -9.79 -9.66
CA GLU A 132 -38.54 -8.99 -8.65
C GLU A 132 -38.86 -7.60 -9.19
N THR A 133 -40.04 -7.12 -8.82
CA THR A 133 -40.70 -5.88 -9.30
C THR A 133 -39.70 -4.80 -9.74
N ASN A 134 -39.90 -4.32 -10.95
CA ASN A 134 -39.02 -3.39 -11.69
C ASN A 134 -38.64 -2.09 -10.95
N ASN A 135 -39.25 -1.81 -9.77
CA ASN A 135 -39.09 -0.55 -9.02
C ASN A 135 -38.52 -0.74 -7.61
N LEU A 136 -37.93 -1.89 -7.29
CA LEU A 136 -37.31 -2.10 -5.98
C LEU A 136 -35.85 -1.65 -6.00
N SER A 137 -35.37 -1.13 -4.88
CA SER A 137 -33.99 -0.72 -4.68
C SER A 137 -33.50 -1.02 -3.27
N ILE A 138 -32.18 -1.26 -3.16
CA ILE A 138 -31.45 -1.24 -1.91
C ILE A 138 -30.68 0.07 -1.86
N ILE A 139 -30.72 0.75 -0.71
CA ILE A 139 -30.09 2.04 -0.52
C ILE A 139 -28.91 1.93 0.46
N GLY A 140 -27.82 2.63 0.18
CA GLY A 140 -26.67 2.74 1.08
C GLY A 140 -27.00 3.50 2.36
N HIS A 141 -26.30 3.24 3.44
CA HIS A 141 -26.56 3.79 4.77
C HIS A 141 -26.57 5.34 4.79
N THR A 142 -25.57 5.96 4.18
CA THR A 142 -25.43 7.44 4.12
C THR A 142 -26.54 8.06 3.29
N ALA A 143 -26.84 7.48 2.13
CA ALA A 143 -27.94 7.92 1.27
C ALA A 143 -29.30 7.79 1.97
N ALA A 144 -29.53 6.68 2.69
CA ALA A 144 -30.73 6.47 3.48
C ALA A 144 -30.89 7.51 4.59
N SER A 145 -29.82 7.86 5.28
CA SER A 145 -29.81 8.88 6.32
C SER A 145 -30.14 10.28 5.77
N GLN A 146 -29.57 10.65 4.61
CA GLN A 146 -29.81 11.94 3.96
C GLN A 146 -31.26 12.09 3.47
N LEU A 147 -31.82 11.04 2.87
CA LEU A 147 -33.21 11.01 2.39
C LEU A 147 -34.22 10.77 3.53
N ARG A 148 -33.77 10.41 4.76
CA ARG A 148 -34.59 9.85 5.83
C ARG A 148 -35.46 8.69 5.33
N ALA A 149 -34.84 7.81 4.61
CA ALA A 149 -35.49 6.70 3.93
C ALA A 149 -35.86 5.61 4.94
N GLU A 150 -37.10 5.10 4.80
CA GLU A 150 -37.61 3.95 5.54
C GLU A 150 -37.90 2.79 4.58
N ILE A 151 -37.93 1.56 5.10
CA ILE A 151 -38.29 0.37 4.33
C ILE A 151 -39.73 0.50 3.86
N GLY A 152 -39.97 0.26 2.57
CA GLY A 152 -41.27 0.43 1.92
C GLY A 152 -41.60 1.85 1.47
N GLY A 153 -40.80 2.83 1.90
CA GLY A 153 -40.88 4.21 1.41
C GLY A 153 -40.43 4.33 -0.04
N SER A 154 -40.80 5.44 -0.70
CA SER A 154 -40.47 5.72 -2.07
C SER A 154 -39.55 6.96 -2.21
N PHE A 155 -38.78 6.97 -3.29
CA PHE A 155 -37.96 8.11 -3.69
C PHE A 155 -37.99 8.24 -5.23
N SER A 156 -37.78 9.46 -5.69
CA SER A 156 -37.70 9.77 -7.11
C SER A 156 -36.28 9.86 -7.59
N LEU A 157 -35.98 9.22 -8.70
CA LEU A 157 -34.69 9.24 -9.37
C LEU A 157 -34.89 9.37 -10.89
N GLY A 158 -34.39 10.45 -11.48
CA GLY A 158 -34.56 10.71 -12.92
C GLY A 158 -36.02 10.79 -13.36
N GLY A 159 -36.92 11.28 -12.52
CA GLY A 159 -38.36 11.37 -12.79
C GLY A 159 -39.13 10.04 -12.65
N ARG A 160 -38.48 9.00 -12.12
CA ARG A 160 -39.11 7.68 -11.87
C ARG A 160 -39.14 7.41 -10.38
N GLU A 161 -40.18 6.73 -9.94
CA GLU A 161 -40.38 6.37 -8.54
C GLU A 161 -39.89 4.95 -8.25
N PHE A 162 -39.13 4.79 -7.16
CA PHE A 162 -38.59 3.51 -6.70
C PHE A 162 -38.91 3.29 -5.23
N LYS A 163 -39.15 2.04 -4.84
CA LYS A 163 -39.41 1.63 -3.46
C LYS A 163 -38.18 1.00 -2.81
N ILE A 164 -37.97 1.30 -1.57
CA ILE A 164 -36.85 0.81 -0.78
C ILE A 164 -37.21 -0.55 -0.17
N CYS A 165 -36.49 -1.61 -0.56
CA CYS A 165 -36.63 -2.94 0.01
C CYS A 165 -35.57 -3.29 1.06
N GLY A 166 -34.45 -2.60 1.04
CA GLY A 166 -33.36 -2.82 1.98
C GLY A 166 -32.48 -1.59 2.17
N ILE A 167 -31.91 -1.46 3.35
CA ILE A 167 -30.93 -0.44 3.72
C ILE A 167 -29.66 -1.16 4.14
N LEU A 168 -28.51 -0.80 3.52
CA LEU A 168 -27.23 -1.40 3.87
C LEU A 168 -26.82 -1.02 5.29
N GLU A 169 -26.13 -1.92 5.96
CA GLU A 169 -25.46 -1.65 7.21
C GLU A 169 -24.39 -0.58 7.01
N LYS A 170 -24.13 0.23 8.04
CA LYS A 170 -23.01 1.17 7.99
C LYS A 170 -21.72 0.38 7.83
N SER A 171 -21.08 0.54 6.69
CA SER A 171 -19.74 -0.02 6.45
C SER A 171 -18.76 0.81 7.26
N GLY A 172 -17.88 0.20 8.05
CA GLY A 172 -16.77 0.91 8.66
C GLY A 172 -15.92 1.59 7.58
N GLU A 173 -15.00 2.48 7.97
CA GLU A 173 -14.15 3.30 7.07
C GLU A 173 -13.43 2.55 5.93
N SER A 174 -13.41 1.24 5.98
CA SER A 174 -12.81 0.34 4.97
C SER A 174 -13.82 -0.31 4.01
N GLY A 175 -15.12 0.01 4.09
CA GLY A 175 -16.09 -0.44 3.09
C GLY A 175 -15.77 0.21 1.74
N TYR A 176 -15.88 -0.55 0.64
CA TYR A 176 -15.76 -0.02 -0.71
C TYR A 176 -16.43 1.34 -0.80
N GLY A 177 -15.63 2.40 -0.93
CA GLY A 177 -15.98 3.81 -0.71
C GLY A 177 -17.07 4.43 -1.59
N GLY A 178 -17.95 3.61 -2.14
CA GLY A 178 -19.14 4.01 -2.89
C GLY A 178 -20.43 3.35 -2.40
N ALA A 179 -20.36 2.26 -1.65
CA ALA A 179 -21.55 1.49 -1.28
C ALA A 179 -22.46 2.25 -0.29
N GLU A 180 -21.90 3.06 0.58
CA GLU A 180 -22.67 3.87 1.52
C GLU A 180 -23.51 4.96 0.83
N ASN A 181 -23.05 5.42 -0.34
CA ASN A 181 -23.70 6.47 -1.13
C ASN A 181 -24.22 5.89 -2.46
N SER A 182 -24.70 4.65 -2.47
CA SER A 182 -25.19 3.97 -3.66
C SER A 182 -26.66 3.59 -3.57
N LEU A 183 -27.24 3.45 -4.76
CA LEU A 183 -28.56 2.87 -5.01
C LEU A 183 -28.36 1.61 -5.84
N ILE A 184 -28.72 0.45 -5.30
CA ILE A 184 -28.57 -0.85 -5.95
C ILE A 184 -29.94 -1.30 -6.45
N PHE A 185 -30.02 -1.60 -7.73
CA PHE A 185 -31.22 -2.02 -8.43
C PHE A 185 -31.02 -3.39 -9.09
N PRO A 186 -32.07 -4.19 -9.29
CA PRO A 186 -32.01 -5.37 -10.14
C PRO A 186 -31.57 -5.02 -11.56
N ILE A 187 -30.84 -5.89 -12.23
CA ILE A 187 -30.37 -5.68 -13.63
C ILE A 187 -31.50 -5.36 -14.58
N GLY A 188 -32.65 -6.04 -14.46
CA GLY A 188 -33.85 -5.83 -15.29
C GLY A 188 -34.76 -4.69 -14.85
N SER A 189 -34.35 -3.85 -13.90
CA SER A 189 -35.21 -2.81 -13.33
C SER A 189 -35.42 -1.62 -14.26
N ASN A 190 -36.44 -0.80 -13.93
CA ASN A 190 -36.71 0.48 -14.58
C ASN A 190 -35.59 1.54 -14.37
N ALA A 191 -34.55 1.21 -13.57
CA ALA A 191 -33.36 2.02 -13.43
C ALA A 191 -32.36 1.82 -14.59
N ALA A 192 -32.43 0.71 -15.31
CA ALA A 192 -31.51 0.40 -16.42
C ALA A 192 -31.45 1.51 -17.50
N PRO A 193 -32.55 2.14 -17.93
CA PRO A 193 -32.52 3.24 -18.89
C PRO A 193 -31.93 4.55 -18.34
N LEU A 194 -31.69 4.65 -17.03
CA LEU A 194 -31.00 5.82 -16.44
C LEU A 194 -29.49 5.76 -16.66
N LEU A 195 -28.95 4.55 -16.90
CA LEU A 195 -27.55 4.42 -17.23
C LEU A 195 -27.27 4.91 -18.64
N PRO A 196 -26.14 5.61 -18.88
CA PRO A 196 -25.74 6.03 -20.22
C PRO A 196 -25.67 4.85 -21.20
N SER A 197 -26.06 5.08 -22.43
CA SER A 197 -25.93 4.11 -23.52
C SER A 197 -24.45 3.68 -23.64
N GLY A 198 -24.21 2.35 -23.58
CA GLY A 198 -22.84 1.81 -23.63
C GLY A 198 -22.20 1.59 -22.26
N THR A 199 -22.93 1.77 -21.16
CA THR A 199 -22.43 1.35 -19.83
C THR A 199 -22.00 -0.10 -19.87
N SER A 200 -20.78 -0.36 -19.42
CA SER A 200 -20.18 -1.69 -19.43
C SER A 200 -20.59 -2.49 -18.20
N TYR A 201 -21.05 -3.69 -18.42
CA TYR A 201 -21.24 -4.67 -17.34
C TYR A 201 -19.89 -5.23 -16.89
N ARG A 202 -19.87 -5.71 -15.68
CA ARG A 202 -18.73 -6.41 -15.06
C ARG A 202 -19.20 -7.76 -14.53
N VAL A 203 -18.32 -8.74 -14.61
CA VAL A 203 -18.60 -10.07 -14.04
C VAL A 203 -17.62 -10.28 -12.90
N SER A 204 -18.16 -10.48 -11.71
CA SER A 204 -17.41 -10.80 -10.50
C SER A 204 -17.46 -12.31 -10.27
N ILE A 205 -16.32 -12.94 -10.06
CA ILE A 205 -16.19 -14.37 -9.86
C ILE A 205 -15.44 -14.63 -8.56
N LEU A 206 -16.02 -15.47 -7.70
CA LEU A 206 -15.37 -15.96 -6.48
C LEU A 206 -14.77 -17.33 -6.73
N PRO A 207 -13.50 -17.59 -6.41
CA PRO A 207 -12.85 -18.88 -6.66
C PRO A 207 -13.46 -20.08 -5.94
N MET A 208 -14.11 -19.89 -4.79
CA MET A 208 -14.76 -20.95 -4.00
C MET A 208 -13.87 -22.19 -3.79
N GLY A 209 -12.60 -21.96 -3.44
CA GLY A 209 -11.62 -23.03 -3.20
C GLY A 209 -10.93 -23.59 -4.47
N ARG A 210 -11.23 -23.04 -5.65
CA ARG A 210 -10.47 -23.34 -6.87
C ARG A 210 -9.32 -22.37 -7.03
N ASP A 211 -8.33 -22.79 -7.82
CA ASP A 211 -7.21 -21.94 -8.17
C ASP A 211 -7.68 -20.70 -8.97
N ALA A 212 -7.30 -19.52 -8.49
CA ALA A 212 -7.64 -18.24 -9.12
C ALA A 212 -7.05 -18.11 -10.52
N GLU A 213 -5.83 -18.60 -10.75
CA GLU A 213 -5.16 -18.55 -12.05
C GLU A 213 -5.90 -19.41 -13.08
N TRP A 214 -6.33 -20.60 -12.69
CA TRP A 214 -7.17 -21.46 -13.54
C TRP A 214 -8.47 -20.78 -13.94
N ILE A 215 -9.14 -20.09 -13.00
CA ILE A 215 -10.38 -19.36 -13.29
C ILE A 215 -10.12 -18.20 -14.25
N VAL A 216 -9.06 -17.44 -14.04
CA VAL A 216 -8.66 -16.33 -14.93
C VAL A 216 -8.44 -16.85 -16.35
N GLU A 217 -7.67 -17.94 -16.50
CA GLU A 217 -7.40 -18.55 -17.80
C GLU A 217 -8.71 -19.01 -18.46
N ARG A 218 -9.57 -19.70 -17.70
CA ARG A 218 -10.84 -20.21 -18.21
C ARG A 218 -11.79 -19.10 -18.61
N ALA A 219 -11.95 -18.07 -17.78
CA ALA A 219 -12.77 -16.90 -18.08
C ALA A 219 -12.25 -16.14 -19.31
N THR A 220 -10.92 -16.03 -19.45
CA THR A 220 -10.28 -15.44 -20.64
C THR A 220 -10.65 -16.21 -21.90
N LEU A 221 -10.48 -17.52 -21.93
CA LEU A 221 -10.79 -18.37 -23.09
C LEU A 221 -12.27 -18.28 -23.46
N LEU A 222 -13.16 -18.34 -22.47
CA LEU A 222 -14.61 -18.24 -22.70
C LEU A 222 -14.97 -16.86 -23.25
N MET A 223 -14.46 -15.79 -22.68
CA MET A 223 -14.75 -14.43 -23.16
C MET A 223 -14.19 -14.16 -24.56
N ARG A 224 -12.99 -14.66 -24.88
CA ARG A 224 -12.44 -14.65 -26.25
C ARG A 224 -13.37 -15.36 -27.25
N THR A 225 -13.93 -16.50 -26.83
CA THR A 225 -14.88 -17.28 -27.66
C THR A 225 -16.18 -16.52 -27.86
N ILE A 226 -16.77 -15.92 -26.81
CA ILE A 226 -18.00 -15.12 -26.86
C ILE A 226 -17.80 -13.90 -27.78
N ARG A 227 -16.63 -13.24 -27.70
CA ARG A 227 -16.28 -12.09 -28.54
C ARG A 227 -15.70 -12.46 -29.89
N ARG A 228 -15.56 -13.74 -30.22
CA ARG A 228 -15.00 -14.26 -31.48
C ARG A 228 -13.63 -13.64 -31.80
N LEU A 229 -12.78 -13.52 -30.78
CA LEU A 229 -11.43 -12.97 -30.97
C LEU A 229 -10.53 -14.01 -31.65
N SER A 230 -9.87 -13.63 -32.74
CA SER A 230 -8.92 -14.48 -33.45
C SER A 230 -7.70 -14.79 -32.59
N PRO A 231 -7.09 -15.99 -32.74
CA PRO A 231 -5.78 -16.27 -32.13
C PRO A 231 -4.75 -15.18 -32.51
N GLY A 232 -3.98 -14.73 -31.54
CA GLY A 232 -2.95 -13.70 -31.75
C GLY A 232 -3.42 -12.24 -31.64
N LYS A 233 -4.74 -11.96 -31.59
CA LYS A 233 -5.21 -10.61 -31.25
C LYS A 233 -5.19 -10.39 -29.75
N PRO A 234 -4.78 -9.17 -29.29
CA PRO A 234 -4.84 -8.83 -27.88
C PRO A 234 -6.29 -8.86 -27.37
N ASP A 235 -6.43 -9.10 -26.07
CA ASP A 235 -7.73 -9.06 -25.42
C ASP A 235 -8.29 -7.63 -25.42
N ASN A 236 -9.59 -7.50 -25.68
CA ASN A 236 -10.34 -6.26 -25.65
C ASN A 236 -11.19 -6.11 -24.37
N PHE A 237 -10.82 -6.85 -23.34
CA PHE A 237 -11.37 -6.85 -21.98
C PHE A 237 -10.21 -7.01 -20.98
N ALA A 238 -10.43 -6.64 -19.74
CA ALA A 238 -9.50 -6.81 -18.65
C ALA A 238 -10.03 -7.83 -17.64
N ILE A 239 -9.17 -8.68 -17.13
CA ILE A 239 -9.46 -9.50 -15.96
C ILE A 239 -8.52 -9.05 -14.86
N SER A 240 -9.07 -8.48 -13.80
CA SER A 240 -8.35 -8.15 -12.59
C SER A 240 -8.63 -9.21 -11.55
N SER A 241 -7.58 -9.82 -11.03
CA SER A 241 -7.64 -10.65 -9.84
C SER A 241 -7.06 -9.86 -8.68
N TYR A 242 -7.70 -9.98 -7.52
CA TYR A 242 -7.21 -9.38 -6.29
C TYR A 242 -5.74 -9.77 -5.99
N SER A 243 -5.39 -11.03 -6.23
CA SER A 243 -4.02 -11.53 -6.09
C SER A 243 -3.04 -10.78 -7.02
N ASN A 244 -3.42 -10.47 -8.25
CA ASN A 244 -2.58 -9.75 -9.20
C ASN A 244 -2.36 -8.29 -8.80
N GLU A 245 -3.39 -7.62 -8.27
CA GLU A 245 -3.26 -6.24 -7.77
C GLU A 245 -2.38 -6.18 -6.53
N ARG A 246 -2.57 -7.12 -5.59
CA ARG A 246 -1.71 -7.28 -4.42
C ARG A 246 -0.26 -7.56 -4.81
N ASN A 247 -0.02 -8.44 -5.77
CA ASN A 247 1.33 -8.74 -6.24
C ASN A 247 1.99 -7.54 -6.93
N ARG A 248 1.23 -6.76 -7.70
CA ARG A 248 1.73 -5.50 -8.28
C ARG A 248 2.10 -4.49 -7.20
N PHE A 249 1.24 -4.33 -6.21
CA PHE A 249 1.51 -3.44 -5.08
C PHE A 249 2.74 -3.89 -4.29
N ASN A 250 2.84 -5.17 -3.93
CA ASN A 250 4.00 -5.71 -3.23
C ASN A 250 5.30 -5.45 -4.03
N ARG A 251 5.27 -5.66 -5.35
CA ARG A 251 6.42 -5.37 -6.21
C ARG A 251 6.79 -3.89 -6.22
N LEU A 252 5.81 -2.98 -6.22
CA LEU A 252 6.08 -1.54 -6.10
C LEU A 252 6.71 -1.21 -4.74
N MET A 253 6.23 -1.82 -3.66
CA MET A 253 6.81 -1.64 -2.32
C MET A 253 8.24 -2.19 -2.24
N GLU A 254 8.51 -3.34 -2.83
CA GLU A 254 9.88 -3.89 -2.94
C GLU A 254 10.82 -2.93 -3.67
N ILE A 255 10.38 -2.31 -4.76
CA ILE A 255 11.16 -1.31 -5.50
C ILE A 255 11.41 -0.07 -4.64
N ILE A 256 10.41 0.43 -3.92
CA ILE A 256 10.54 1.58 -3.02
C ILE A 256 11.55 1.27 -1.91
N VAL A 257 11.47 0.09 -1.29
CA VAL A 257 12.42 -0.37 -0.27
C VAL A 257 13.83 -0.45 -0.85
N ALA A 258 14.01 -1.03 -2.03
CA ALA A 258 15.31 -1.15 -2.68
C ALA A 258 15.93 0.22 -3.01
N ILE A 259 15.14 1.15 -3.55
CA ILE A 259 15.59 2.53 -3.83
C ILE A 259 15.97 3.24 -2.53
N SER A 260 15.14 3.14 -1.50
CA SER A 260 15.38 3.77 -0.19
C SER A 260 16.67 3.25 0.45
N PHE A 261 16.89 1.93 0.36
CA PHE A 261 18.11 1.29 0.84
C PHE A 261 19.34 1.77 0.05
N GLY A 262 19.22 1.89 -1.28
CA GLY A 262 20.27 2.45 -2.14
C GLY A 262 20.65 3.88 -1.77
N ILE A 263 19.66 4.76 -1.57
CA ILE A 263 19.89 6.15 -1.13
C ILE A 263 20.54 6.16 0.26
N GLY A 264 20.05 5.31 1.18
CA GLY A 264 20.64 5.16 2.51
C GLY A 264 22.11 4.77 2.47
N ILE A 265 22.48 3.77 1.66
CA ILE A 265 23.88 3.34 1.48
C ILE A 265 24.73 4.49 0.93
N ILE A 266 24.29 5.22 -0.08
CA ILE A 266 25.05 6.35 -0.66
C ILE A 266 25.27 7.44 0.39
N THR A 267 24.24 7.80 1.14
CA THR A 267 24.33 8.80 2.22
C THR A 267 25.28 8.35 3.33
N LEU A 268 25.17 7.09 3.74
CA LEU A 268 26.04 6.51 4.76
C LEU A 268 27.49 6.36 4.29
N PHE A 269 27.71 6.09 3.00
CA PHE A 269 29.06 6.10 2.42
C PHE A 269 29.70 7.48 2.50
N GLY A 270 28.96 8.55 2.15
CA GLY A 270 29.42 9.93 2.34
C GLY A 270 29.76 10.24 3.80
N ALA A 271 28.92 9.81 4.73
CA ALA A 271 29.17 9.95 6.16
C ALA A 271 30.42 9.15 6.62
N SER A 272 30.65 7.96 6.03
CA SER A 272 31.84 7.14 6.28
C SER A 272 33.13 7.85 5.92
N VAL A 273 33.16 8.50 4.74
CA VAL A 273 34.32 9.30 4.30
C VAL A 273 34.55 10.50 5.22
N ALA A 274 33.48 11.19 5.63
CA ALA A 274 33.58 12.30 6.58
C ALA A 274 34.16 11.84 7.94
N LEU A 275 33.66 10.69 8.47
CA LEU A 275 34.19 10.11 9.71
C LEU A 275 35.66 9.74 9.57
N MET A 276 36.04 9.08 8.47
CA MET A 276 37.44 8.73 8.19
C MET A 276 38.34 9.97 8.21
N ASN A 277 37.96 11.05 7.53
CA ASN A 277 38.73 12.28 7.51
C ASN A 277 38.91 12.89 8.91
N ILE A 278 37.86 12.90 9.71
CA ILE A 278 37.90 13.41 11.10
C ILE A 278 38.81 12.52 11.97
N MET A 279 38.72 11.20 11.82
CA MET A 279 39.59 10.27 12.56
C MET A 279 41.06 10.43 12.15
N MET A 280 41.36 10.67 10.85
CA MET A 280 42.73 10.99 10.38
C MET A 280 43.30 12.25 11.03
N VAL A 281 42.49 13.31 11.11
CA VAL A 281 42.91 14.52 11.81
C VAL A 281 43.10 14.24 13.31
N SER A 282 42.21 13.46 13.94
CA SER A 282 42.35 13.08 15.35
C SER A 282 43.64 12.28 15.62
N VAL A 283 44.06 11.40 14.71
CA VAL A 283 45.35 10.70 14.81
C VAL A 283 46.51 11.66 14.80
N LYS A 284 46.51 12.65 13.88
CA LYS A 284 47.58 13.68 13.80
C LYS A 284 47.62 14.57 15.04
N GLU A 285 46.47 15.02 15.54
CA GLU A 285 46.39 15.85 16.76
C GLU A 285 46.87 15.08 18.02
N ARG A 286 46.79 13.75 18.02
CA ARG A 286 47.17 12.86 19.14
C ARG A 286 48.47 12.10 18.91
N THR A 287 49.28 12.43 17.91
CA THR A 287 50.50 11.71 17.53
C THR A 287 51.44 11.55 18.73
N ARG A 288 51.67 12.58 19.52
CA ARG A 288 52.51 12.52 20.72
C ARG A 288 51.97 11.62 21.82
N GLU A 289 50.66 11.62 22.05
CA GLU A 289 49.99 10.71 23.00
C GLU A 289 50.14 9.24 22.57
N ILE A 290 49.97 8.95 21.26
CA ILE A 290 50.16 7.62 20.67
C ILE A 290 51.63 7.18 20.83
N GLY A 291 52.57 8.10 20.54
CA GLY A 291 54.02 7.84 20.72
C GLY A 291 54.37 7.47 22.17
N LEU A 292 53.84 8.22 23.14
CA LEU A 292 54.03 7.97 24.56
C LEU A 292 53.44 6.60 24.98
N LYS A 293 52.22 6.29 24.57
CA LYS A 293 51.60 4.96 24.86
C LYS A 293 52.45 3.81 24.30
N LYS A 294 52.99 3.96 23.11
CA LYS A 294 53.89 2.98 22.49
C LYS A 294 55.25 2.86 23.21
N ALA A 295 55.82 3.99 23.65
CA ALA A 295 57.07 4.00 24.41
C ALA A 295 56.93 3.24 25.78
N VAL A 296 55.73 3.25 26.36
CA VAL A 296 55.41 2.53 27.61
C VAL A 296 54.97 1.09 27.34
N GLY A 297 55.00 0.61 26.05
CA GLY A 297 54.77 -0.77 25.72
C GLY A 297 53.37 -1.13 25.15
N ALA A 298 52.58 -0.14 24.71
CA ALA A 298 51.34 -0.44 24.04
C ALA A 298 51.57 -1.13 22.69
N THR A 299 50.88 -2.23 22.42
CA THR A 299 50.97 -2.95 21.15
C THR A 299 50.25 -2.20 20.05
N PRO A 300 50.68 -2.35 18.77
CA PRO A 300 49.99 -1.73 17.61
C PRO A 300 48.50 -2.13 17.54
N ALA A 301 48.16 -3.39 17.86
CA ALA A 301 46.79 -3.90 17.89
C ALA A 301 45.91 -3.16 18.92
N ARG A 302 46.47 -2.83 20.10
CA ARG A 302 45.78 -2.10 21.16
C ARG A 302 45.44 -0.66 20.70
N ILE A 303 46.43 0.02 20.07
CA ILE A 303 46.24 1.36 19.53
C ILE A 303 45.17 1.34 18.43
N ALA A 304 45.29 0.41 17.46
CA ALA A 304 44.26 0.24 16.39
C ALA A 304 42.85 0.00 16.99
N GLY A 305 42.76 -0.87 18.02
CA GLY A 305 41.48 -1.16 18.67
C GLY A 305 40.84 0.06 19.34
N GLU A 306 41.66 0.96 19.97
CA GLU A 306 41.15 2.18 20.57
C GLU A 306 40.48 3.10 19.51
N PHE A 307 41.11 3.30 18.35
CA PHE A 307 40.57 4.14 17.27
C PHE A 307 39.36 3.47 16.59
N LEU A 308 39.36 2.14 16.40
CA LEU A 308 38.20 1.41 15.88
C LEU A 308 37.00 1.52 16.80
N LEU A 309 37.20 1.35 18.11
CA LEU A 309 36.13 1.48 19.10
C LEU A 309 35.59 2.92 19.16
N GLU A 310 36.47 3.92 19.02
CA GLU A 310 36.06 5.33 18.97
C GLU A 310 35.19 5.61 17.74
N SER A 311 35.57 5.13 16.54
CA SER A 311 34.79 5.32 15.31
C SER A 311 33.45 4.59 15.35
N VAL A 312 33.41 3.35 15.84
CA VAL A 312 32.16 2.59 16.07
C VAL A 312 31.28 3.30 17.09
N GLY A 313 31.87 3.84 18.17
CA GLY A 313 31.13 4.59 19.18
C GLY A 313 30.48 5.88 18.62
N ILE A 314 31.14 6.57 17.69
CA ILE A 314 30.59 7.75 17.01
C ILE A 314 29.43 7.34 16.09
N SER A 315 29.60 6.30 15.29
CA SER A 315 28.56 5.81 14.35
C SER A 315 27.35 5.24 15.09
N LEU A 316 27.54 4.55 16.20
CA LEU A 316 26.43 4.06 17.04
C LEU A 316 25.65 5.20 17.69
N LYS A 317 26.32 6.27 18.16
CA LYS A 317 25.63 7.47 18.66
C LYS A 317 24.80 8.13 17.57
N GLY A 318 25.36 8.25 16.35
CA GLY A 318 24.61 8.73 15.20
C GLY A 318 23.40 7.86 14.87
N SER A 319 23.57 6.52 14.89
CA SER A 319 22.48 5.58 14.64
C SER A 319 21.37 5.68 15.70
N LEU A 320 21.74 5.82 16.99
CA LEU A 320 20.75 5.97 18.06
C LEU A 320 19.86 7.20 17.85
N TRP A 321 20.48 8.35 17.53
CA TRP A 321 19.74 9.56 17.17
C TRP A 321 18.92 9.37 15.90
N GLY A 322 19.49 8.71 14.89
CA GLY A 322 18.78 8.40 13.66
C GLY A 322 17.53 7.56 13.85
N ILE A 323 17.60 6.53 14.68
CA ILE A 323 16.46 5.66 15.03
C ILE A 323 15.44 6.45 15.86
N LEU A 324 15.90 7.23 16.85
CA LEU A 324 15.05 8.03 17.73
C LEU A 324 14.17 9.01 16.96
N PHE A 325 14.70 9.64 15.90
CA PHE A 325 13.93 10.55 15.05
C PHE A 325 13.27 9.86 13.85
N GLY A 326 13.87 8.80 13.32
CA GLY A 326 13.36 8.07 12.16
C GLY A 326 12.02 7.40 12.42
N ILE A 327 11.86 6.76 13.60
CA ILE A 327 10.60 6.10 13.96
C ILE A 327 9.44 7.09 14.06
N PRO A 328 9.52 8.22 14.78
CA PRO A 328 8.43 9.20 14.82
C PRO A 328 8.13 9.81 13.46
N ILE A 329 9.14 10.11 12.65
CA ILE A 329 8.94 10.68 11.30
C ILE A 329 8.23 9.67 10.40
N GLY A 330 8.64 8.40 10.43
CA GLY A 330 7.97 7.33 9.68
C GLY A 330 6.53 7.10 10.13
N ASN A 331 6.27 7.11 11.44
CA ASN A 331 4.92 6.98 11.98
C ASN A 331 4.05 8.22 11.80
N LEU A 332 4.63 9.40 11.55
CA LEU A 332 3.84 10.58 11.16
C LEU A 332 3.14 10.35 9.81
N THR A 333 3.78 9.65 8.87
CA THR A 333 3.12 9.23 7.63
C THR A 333 2.05 8.18 7.87
N ALA A 334 2.25 7.26 8.83
CA ALA A 334 1.25 6.30 9.26
C ALA A 334 0.00 7.00 9.83
N LEU A 335 0.19 8.03 10.66
CA LEU A 335 -0.89 8.84 11.21
C LEU A 335 -1.70 9.55 10.13
N LEU A 336 -1.04 10.11 9.10
CA LEU A 336 -1.70 10.74 7.96
C LEU A 336 -2.53 9.75 7.12
N LEU A 337 -2.15 8.48 7.13
CA LEU A 337 -2.84 7.39 6.44
C LEU A 337 -3.84 6.65 7.33
N GLU A 338 -4.08 7.13 8.57
CA GLU A 338 -4.91 6.45 9.57
C GLU A 338 -4.48 5.00 9.81
N ALA A 339 -3.18 4.71 9.71
CA ALA A 339 -2.60 3.42 10.00
C ALA A 339 -2.20 3.31 11.47
N SER A 340 -2.15 2.08 11.98
CA SER A 340 -1.70 1.81 13.34
C SER A 340 -0.21 2.14 13.52
N PHE A 341 0.20 2.52 14.74
CA PHE A 341 1.61 2.72 15.08
C PHE A 341 2.42 1.45 14.82
N ILE A 342 3.53 1.57 14.11
CA ILE A 342 4.40 0.45 13.77
C ILE A 342 5.78 0.63 14.37
N MET A 343 6.28 -0.44 14.98
CA MET A 343 7.65 -0.52 15.50
C MET A 343 8.49 -1.42 14.57
N PRO A 344 9.35 -0.86 13.72
CA PRO A 344 10.06 -1.60 12.67
C PRO A 344 11.32 -2.30 13.23
N TRP A 345 11.18 -3.34 14.05
CA TRP A 345 12.28 -4.02 14.73
C TRP A 345 13.38 -4.54 13.80
N GLN A 346 12.99 -5.07 12.64
CA GLN A 346 13.93 -5.58 11.63
C GLN A 346 14.83 -4.46 11.09
N TRP A 347 14.24 -3.31 10.80
CA TRP A 347 14.96 -2.15 10.27
C TRP A 347 15.82 -1.45 11.32
N ILE A 348 15.39 -1.46 12.59
CA ILE A 348 16.22 -0.99 13.71
C ILE A 348 17.49 -1.83 13.83
N LEU A 349 17.37 -3.14 13.78
CA LEU A 349 18.52 -4.06 13.83
C LEU A 349 19.45 -3.85 12.62
N CYS A 350 18.87 -3.72 11.44
CA CYS A 350 19.63 -3.43 10.21
C CYS A 350 20.40 -2.09 10.32
N ALA A 351 19.76 -1.04 10.83
CA ALA A 351 20.40 0.26 11.02
C ALA A 351 21.58 0.21 12.01
N ILE A 352 21.44 -0.55 13.09
CA ILE A 352 22.54 -0.77 14.06
C ILE A 352 23.69 -1.53 13.41
N MET A 353 23.39 -2.60 12.66
CA MET A 353 24.44 -3.36 11.95
C MET A 353 25.17 -2.49 10.92
N LEU A 354 24.45 -1.69 10.15
CA LEU A 354 25.03 -0.74 9.21
C LEU A 354 25.90 0.30 9.92
N ALA A 355 25.47 0.82 11.06
CA ALA A 355 26.28 1.77 11.85
C ALA A 355 27.59 1.16 12.32
N VAL A 356 27.58 -0.08 12.81
CA VAL A 356 28.81 -0.80 13.19
C VAL A 356 29.73 -1.00 11.99
N LEU A 357 29.17 -1.41 10.86
CA LEU A 357 29.93 -1.62 9.62
C LEU A 357 30.61 -0.32 9.16
N ILE A 358 29.88 0.79 9.16
CA ILE A 358 30.38 2.10 8.80
C ILE A 358 31.50 2.53 9.75
N GLY A 359 31.30 2.37 11.05
CA GLY A 359 32.31 2.68 12.07
C GLY A 359 33.61 1.89 11.87
N LEU A 360 33.49 0.60 11.54
CA LEU A 360 34.65 -0.25 11.25
C LEU A 360 35.36 0.16 9.96
N LEU A 361 34.62 0.36 8.88
CA LEU A 361 35.17 0.74 7.58
C LEU A 361 35.86 2.11 7.63
N SER A 362 35.20 3.11 8.25
CA SER A 362 35.73 4.46 8.37
C SER A 362 36.94 4.55 9.32
N GLY A 363 36.94 3.74 10.38
CA GLY A 363 37.99 3.71 11.38
C GLY A 363 39.22 2.88 10.98
N TYR A 364 39.08 1.99 10.00
CA TYR A 364 40.16 1.03 9.65
C TYR A 364 41.45 1.72 9.18
N ILE A 365 41.35 2.64 8.23
CA ILE A 365 42.54 3.37 7.70
C ILE A 365 43.20 4.21 8.77
N PRO A 366 42.51 5.10 9.51
CA PRO A 366 43.09 5.87 10.61
C PRO A 366 43.71 5.01 11.70
N ALA A 367 43.02 3.92 12.07
CA ALA A 367 43.51 2.97 13.08
C ALA A 367 44.83 2.31 12.66
N LYS A 368 44.95 1.92 11.39
CA LYS A 368 46.18 1.34 10.82
C LYS A 368 47.32 2.36 10.82
N GLU A 369 47.02 3.61 10.44
CA GLU A 369 48.01 4.71 10.47
C GLU A 369 48.52 4.99 11.87
N ALA A 370 47.60 5.13 12.85
CA ALA A 370 47.97 5.29 14.26
C ALA A 370 48.81 4.12 14.80
N ALA A 371 48.48 2.90 14.39
CA ALA A 371 49.21 1.70 14.75
C ALA A 371 50.60 1.62 14.12
N GLY A 372 50.83 2.27 12.98
CA GLY A 372 52.11 2.33 12.25
C GLY A 372 53.11 3.36 12.78
N LEU A 373 52.67 4.36 13.55
CA LEU A 373 53.54 5.43 14.08
C LEU A 373 54.67 4.84 14.92
N THR A 374 55.90 5.28 14.69
CA THR A 374 57.04 4.90 15.53
C THR A 374 57.19 5.88 16.70
N PRO A 375 57.54 5.40 17.94
CA PRO A 375 57.66 6.28 19.08
C PRO A 375 58.66 7.45 18.91
N ILE A 376 59.73 7.23 18.16
CA ILE A 376 60.80 8.22 17.93
C ILE A 376 60.24 9.35 17.08
N VAL A 377 59.57 9.05 15.96
CA VAL A 377 58.99 10.08 15.08
C VAL A 377 57.84 10.79 15.77
N ALA A 378 56.99 10.09 16.49
CA ALA A 378 55.85 10.65 17.19
C ALA A 378 56.22 11.61 18.34
N LEU A 379 57.40 11.45 18.95
CA LEU A 379 57.91 12.33 20.03
C LEU A 379 58.80 13.48 19.49
N ALA A 380 59.35 13.33 18.27
CA ALA A 380 60.17 14.35 17.62
C ALA A 380 59.36 15.42 16.85
N GLU A 381 58.07 15.16 16.57
CA GLU A 381 57.18 16.10 15.89
C GLU A 381 56.81 17.23 16.87
N GLU A 382 57.52 18.37 16.78
CA GLU A 382 57.15 19.65 17.42
C GLU A 382 55.95 20.24 16.66
N ASN A 383 54.90 20.58 17.41
CA ASN A 383 53.74 21.31 16.89
C ASN A 383 54.07 22.73 16.50
#